data_a9f983aa08310dbcccefad839877ce6b
#
_entry.id   a9f983aa08310dbcccefad839877ce6b
#
_cell.length_a   1.000
_cell.length_b   1.000
_cell.length_c   1.000
_cell.angle_alpha   90.00
_cell.angle_beta   90.00
_cell.angle_gamma   90.00
#
_symmetry.space_group_name_H-M   'P 1'
#
loop_
_entity.id
_entity.type
_entity.pdbx_description
1 polymer ?
#
loop_
_entity_poly.entity_id
_entity_poly.type
_entity_poly.pdbx_seq_one_letter_code
_entity_poly.pdbx_strand_id
1 'polypeptide(L)'
;GIPVLQSFMNSYNSLYSLYFKKAHIACASLDLEDIRHLVPGTALSVICLYEYAIGFYVPSGNPKGITSLNALSGKNITIANREKGSTPRIYLDRFLLGSQISPASVSGYSTELVSDISTAAAVANHKADTALGEEYAAHQSGLLDFVPLETLPMYLVMETNALSQPGFAALLEIVRSEDFRTILQGQTGYDVTRTGELFSL
;
A
#
# COMPACT_ATOMS: atom_id res chain seq x y z
N GLY A 1 24.40 -9.66 -15.76
CA GLY A 1 23.18 -9.13 -15.14
C GLY A 1 23.46 -7.77 -14.51
N ILE A 2 22.43 -6.96 -14.33
CA ILE A 2 22.54 -5.65 -13.66
C ILE A 2 22.33 -5.92 -12.17
N PRO A 3 23.24 -5.49 -11.28
CA PRO A 3 23.06 -5.66 -9.84
C PRO A 3 21.90 -4.78 -9.35
N VAL A 4 21.00 -5.36 -8.56
CA VAL A 4 19.88 -4.65 -7.94
C VAL A 4 20.05 -4.71 -6.43
N LEU A 5 20.05 -3.54 -5.77
CA LEU A 5 19.98 -3.42 -4.32
C LEU A 5 18.53 -3.09 -3.94
N GLN A 6 17.95 -3.89 -3.06
CA GLN A 6 16.58 -3.72 -2.61
C GLN A 6 16.55 -3.25 -1.16
N SER A 7 15.67 -2.28 -0.88
CA SER A 7 15.36 -1.82 0.48
C SER A 7 13.85 -1.83 0.67
N PHE A 8 13.39 -2.33 1.82
CA PHE A 8 11.98 -2.34 2.19
C PHE A 8 11.64 -1.07 2.97
N MET A 9 10.69 -0.30 2.47
CA MET A 9 10.21 0.93 3.09
C MET A 9 8.78 1.23 2.64
N ASN A 10 8.08 2.09 3.38
CA ASN A 10 6.73 2.50 3.01
C ASN A 10 6.72 3.43 1.78
N SER A 11 5.53 3.67 1.22
CA SER A 11 5.34 4.44 -0.01
C SER A 11 5.95 5.84 0.07
N TYR A 12 5.75 6.57 1.18
CA TYR A 12 6.30 7.90 1.38
C TYR A 12 7.84 7.89 1.38
N ASN A 13 8.45 7.02 2.18
CA ASN A 13 9.91 6.93 2.29
C ASN A 13 10.55 6.45 0.99
N SER A 14 9.87 5.61 0.22
CA SER A 14 10.31 5.15 -1.09
C SER A 14 10.40 6.33 -2.07
N LEU A 15 9.34 7.13 -2.19
CA LEU A 15 9.32 8.34 -3.04
C LEU A 15 10.30 9.40 -2.56
N TYR A 16 10.43 9.59 -1.24
CA TYR A 16 11.42 10.48 -0.65
C TYR A 16 12.85 10.07 -1.03
N SER A 17 13.13 8.75 -1.00
CA SER A 17 14.43 8.23 -1.42
C SER A 17 14.71 8.45 -2.90
N LEU A 18 13.69 8.35 -3.75
CA LEU A 18 13.78 8.69 -5.18
C LEU A 18 14.08 10.20 -5.37
N TYR A 19 13.31 11.06 -4.70
CA TYR A 19 13.49 12.52 -4.78
C TYR A 19 14.91 12.97 -4.40
N PHE A 20 15.47 12.40 -3.31
CA PHE A 20 16.83 12.70 -2.85
C PHE A 20 17.92 11.88 -3.55
N LYS A 21 17.62 11.21 -4.67
CA LYS A 21 18.58 10.42 -5.46
C LYS A 21 19.28 9.31 -4.66
N LYS A 22 18.65 8.83 -3.59
CA LYS A 22 19.11 7.68 -2.78
C LYS A 22 18.65 6.36 -3.36
N ALA A 23 17.61 6.37 -4.18
CA ALA A 23 17.11 5.24 -4.94
C ALA A 23 16.89 5.66 -6.39
N HIS A 24 16.98 4.72 -7.32
CA HIS A 24 16.69 4.92 -8.73
C HIS A 24 15.25 4.60 -9.09
N ILE A 25 14.62 3.75 -8.26
CA ILE A 25 13.24 3.29 -8.42
C ILE A 25 12.58 3.32 -7.04
N ALA A 26 11.35 3.81 -6.98
CA ALA A 26 10.49 3.74 -5.82
C ALA A 26 9.30 2.81 -6.11
N CYS A 27 8.88 2.03 -5.10
CA CYS A 27 7.57 1.36 -5.10
C CYS A 27 6.63 2.19 -4.23
N ALA A 28 5.46 2.53 -4.75
CA ALA A 28 4.47 3.31 -4.01
C ALA A 28 3.05 2.95 -4.43
N SER A 29 2.16 2.94 -3.45
CA SER A 29 0.72 2.81 -3.66
C SER A 29 0.05 4.08 -3.17
N LEU A 30 0.00 5.08 -4.02
CA LEU A 30 -0.57 6.41 -3.81
C LEU A 30 -1.18 6.89 -5.13
N ASP A 31 -2.06 7.89 -5.07
CA ASP A 31 -2.58 8.55 -6.24
C ASP A 31 -1.46 9.22 -7.06
N LEU A 32 -1.62 9.28 -8.38
CA LEU A 32 -0.61 9.90 -9.27
C LEU A 32 -0.33 11.37 -8.91
N GLU A 33 -1.35 12.09 -8.44
CA GLU A 33 -1.21 13.47 -7.99
C GLU A 33 -0.33 13.58 -6.75
N ASP A 34 -0.48 12.67 -5.78
CA ASP A 34 0.38 12.62 -4.60
C ASP A 34 1.83 12.27 -4.95
N ILE A 35 2.02 11.31 -5.85
CA ILE A 35 3.36 10.96 -6.34
C ILE A 35 4.03 12.19 -6.92
N ARG A 36 3.31 12.96 -7.75
CA ARG A 36 3.80 14.21 -8.33
C ARG A 36 4.16 15.26 -7.28
N HIS A 37 3.31 15.40 -6.24
CA HIS A 37 3.57 16.35 -5.15
C HIS A 37 4.76 15.96 -4.28
N LEU A 38 4.99 14.65 -4.08
CA LEU A 38 6.10 14.15 -3.25
C LEU A 38 7.45 14.17 -3.98
N VAL A 39 7.44 14.22 -5.33
CA VAL A 39 8.67 14.28 -6.15
C VAL A 39 8.58 15.49 -7.11
N PRO A 40 8.53 16.71 -6.58
CA PRO A 40 8.32 17.91 -7.40
C PRO A 40 9.52 18.22 -8.30
N GLY A 41 9.24 18.82 -9.46
CA GLY A 41 10.28 19.33 -10.37
C GLY A 41 11.03 18.24 -11.14
N THR A 42 10.58 17.00 -11.09
CA THR A 42 11.19 15.87 -11.80
C THR A 42 10.16 15.25 -12.74
N ALA A 43 10.49 15.06 -14.00
CA ALA A 43 9.66 14.29 -14.91
C ALA A 43 9.72 12.80 -14.52
N LEU A 44 8.56 12.21 -14.23
CA LEU A 44 8.45 10.86 -13.74
C LEU A 44 7.77 9.94 -14.75
N SER A 45 8.26 8.71 -14.81
CA SER A 45 7.59 7.58 -15.42
C SER A 45 7.09 6.65 -14.32
N VAL A 46 5.80 6.36 -14.37
CA VAL A 46 5.09 5.56 -13.36
C VAL A 46 4.49 4.34 -14.06
N ILE A 47 4.85 3.15 -13.62
CA ILE A 47 4.44 1.88 -14.21
C ILE A 47 3.54 1.15 -13.21
N CYS A 48 2.32 0.79 -13.61
CA CYS A 48 1.44 -0.03 -12.79
C CYS A 48 1.98 -1.47 -12.72
N LEU A 49 2.19 -1.97 -11.51
CA LEU A 49 2.57 -3.37 -11.29
C LEU A 49 1.34 -4.27 -11.15
N TYR A 50 0.42 -3.87 -10.29
CA TYR A 50 -0.85 -4.55 -10.01
C TYR A 50 -1.78 -3.62 -9.25
N GLU A 51 -3.04 -4.00 -9.15
CA GLU A 51 -3.98 -3.39 -8.23
C GLU A 51 -4.32 -4.39 -7.12
N TYR A 52 -4.66 -3.89 -5.93
CA TYR A 52 -4.98 -4.72 -4.78
C TYR A 52 -6.05 -4.06 -3.91
N ALA A 53 -6.81 -4.88 -3.18
CA ALA A 53 -7.77 -4.36 -2.23
C ALA A 53 -7.08 -3.92 -0.94
N ILE A 54 -7.34 -2.67 -0.49
CA ILE A 54 -7.13 -2.25 0.88
C ILE A 54 -8.41 -2.44 1.68
N GLY A 55 -8.31 -2.92 2.90
CA GLY A 55 -9.47 -3.20 3.72
C GLY A 55 -9.13 -3.42 5.18
N PHE A 56 -10.16 -3.80 5.94
CA PHE A 56 -10.00 -4.16 7.33
C PHE A 56 -9.62 -5.62 7.52
N TYR A 57 -8.67 -5.88 8.39
CA TYR A 57 -8.48 -7.15 9.06
C TYR A 57 -9.42 -7.19 10.25
N VAL A 58 -10.23 -8.23 10.34
CA VAL A 58 -11.16 -8.47 11.46
C VAL A 58 -11.03 -9.92 11.92
N PRO A 59 -11.26 -10.23 13.21
CA PRO A 59 -11.34 -11.61 13.65
C PRO A 59 -12.41 -12.38 12.87
N SER A 60 -12.21 -13.67 12.66
CA SER A 60 -13.14 -14.50 11.89
C SER A 60 -14.59 -14.36 12.38
N GLY A 61 -15.50 -14.18 11.43
CA GLY A 61 -16.91 -13.89 11.67
C GLY A 61 -17.21 -12.42 11.96
N ASN A 62 -16.21 -11.54 11.96
CA ASN A 62 -16.36 -10.08 12.18
C ASN A 62 -17.29 -9.76 13.38
N PRO A 63 -16.95 -10.16 14.60
CA PRO A 63 -17.87 -10.10 15.75
C PRO A 63 -18.31 -8.69 16.13
N LYS A 64 -17.59 -7.66 15.68
CA LYS A 64 -17.94 -6.24 15.92
C LYS A 64 -18.66 -5.58 14.74
N GLY A 65 -18.91 -6.31 13.66
CA GLY A 65 -19.63 -5.80 12.48
C GLY A 65 -18.91 -4.63 11.79
N ILE A 66 -17.58 -4.65 11.73
CA ILE A 66 -16.77 -3.58 11.12
C ILE A 66 -16.83 -3.72 9.61
N THR A 67 -17.51 -2.80 8.93
CA THR A 67 -17.74 -2.85 7.48
C THR A 67 -17.36 -1.54 6.77
N SER A 68 -17.03 -0.50 7.53
CA SER A 68 -16.64 0.81 6.97
C SER A 68 -15.77 1.58 7.95
N LEU A 69 -15.05 2.58 7.45
CA LEU A 69 -14.22 3.46 8.28
C LEU A 69 -15.01 4.24 9.34
N ASN A 70 -16.32 4.48 9.10
CA ASN A 70 -17.19 5.11 10.10
C ASN A 70 -17.29 4.30 11.40
N ALA A 71 -17.08 2.99 11.36
CA ALA A 71 -17.08 2.13 12.55
C ALA A 71 -15.99 2.55 13.56
N LEU A 72 -14.87 3.13 13.09
CA LEU A 72 -13.77 3.59 13.95
C LEU A 72 -14.15 4.77 14.87
N SER A 73 -15.24 5.48 14.56
CA SER A 73 -15.79 6.52 15.46
C SER A 73 -16.50 5.94 16.68
N GLY A 74 -16.75 4.64 16.71
CA GLY A 74 -17.37 3.94 17.83
C GLY A 74 -16.40 3.77 19.00
N LYS A 75 -16.86 4.04 20.22
CA LYS A 75 -16.02 4.00 21.44
C LYS A 75 -15.48 2.61 21.81
N ASN A 76 -15.93 1.55 21.13
CA ASN A 76 -15.60 0.17 21.47
C ASN A 76 -14.75 -0.54 20.40
N ILE A 77 -14.18 0.19 19.46
CA ILE A 77 -13.30 -0.37 18.41
C ILE A 77 -11.91 0.21 18.55
N THR A 78 -10.93 -0.67 18.69
CA THR A 78 -9.52 -0.32 18.77
C THR A 78 -8.82 -0.76 17.47
N ILE A 79 -8.12 0.17 16.82
CA ILE A 79 -7.33 -0.13 15.62
C ILE A 79 -5.86 -0.38 15.98
N ALA A 80 -5.24 -1.39 15.36
CA ALA A 80 -3.79 -1.45 15.23
C ALA A 80 -3.39 -0.68 13.97
N ASN A 81 -2.71 0.43 14.13
CA ASN A 81 -2.42 1.32 13.03
C ASN A 81 -1.04 1.04 12.42
N ARG A 82 -0.85 1.46 11.20
CA ARG A 82 0.44 1.43 10.52
C ARG A 82 1.23 2.71 10.83
N GLU A 83 2.53 2.63 10.64
CA GLU A 83 3.44 3.75 10.77
C GLU A 83 3.11 4.87 9.75
N LYS A 84 3.47 6.10 10.09
CA LYS A 84 3.31 7.26 9.22
C LYS A 84 4.04 7.07 7.89
N GLY A 85 3.37 7.43 6.79
CA GLY A 85 3.91 7.30 5.43
C GLY A 85 3.62 5.95 4.77
N SER A 86 3.04 4.97 5.47
CA SER A 86 2.49 3.76 4.85
C SER A 86 1.17 4.06 4.16
N THR A 87 0.85 3.32 3.10
CA THR A 87 -0.41 3.48 2.36
C THR A 87 -1.65 3.32 3.25
N PRO A 88 -1.79 2.27 4.10
CA PRO A 88 -2.95 2.15 4.98
C PRO A 88 -3.10 3.33 5.96
N ARG A 89 -1.97 3.89 6.44
CA ARG A 89 -2.00 5.05 7.32
C ARG A 89 -2.42 6.32 6.58
N ILE A 90 -1.90 6.57 5.40
CA ILE A 90 -2.29 7.72 4.56
C ILE A 90 -3.77 7.64 4.21
N TYR A 91 -4.27 6.45 3.85
CA TYR A 91 -5.67 6.19 3.56
C TYR A 91 -6.57 6.51 4.77
N LEU A 92 -6.22 6.02 5.96
CA LEU A 92 -6.94 6.32 7.20
C LEU A 92 -6.94 7.82 7.51
N ASP A 93 -5.78 8.48 7.43
CA ASP A 93 -5.63 9.90 7.78
C ASP A 93 -6.47 10.79 6.84
N ARG A 94 -6.52 10.48 5.55
CA ARG A 94 -7.38 11.17 4.57
C ARG A 94 -8.86 11.00 4.88
N PHE A 95 -9.27 9.78 5.19
CA PHE A 95 -10.66 9.52 5.59
C PHE A 95 -11.04 10.32 6.83
N LEU A 96 -10.21 10.30 7.88
CA LEU A 96 -10.48 11.04 9.11
C LEU A 96 -10.58 12.53 8.86
N LEU A 97 -9.68 13.09 8.03
CA LEU A 97 -9.69 14.49 7.65
C LEU A 97 -10.97 14.84 6.86
N GLY A 98 -11.30 14.06 5.83
CA GLY A 98 -12.48 14.29 4.99
C GLY A 98 -13.80 14.17 5.75
N SER A 99 -13.84 13.31 6.77
CA SER A 99 -15.00 13.09 7.65
C SER A 99 -15.02 14.02 8.86
N GLN A 100 -14.03 14.89 9.03
CA GLN A 100 -13.87 15.79 10.17
C GLN A 100 -13.79 15.03 11.52
N ILE A 101 -13.26 13.80 11.52
CA ILE A 101 -13.05 12.98 12.70
C ILE A 101 -11.67 13.26 13.27
N SER A 102 -11.61 13.64 14.56
CA SER A 102 -10.32 13.82 15.23
C SER A 102 -9.60 12.47 15.38
N PRO A 103 -8.32 12.35 14.95
CA PRO A 103 -7.53 11.17 15.19
C PRO A 103 -7.47 10.76 16.67
N ALA A 104 -7.54 11.72 17.59
CA ALA A 104 -7.53 11.47 19.03
C ALA A 104 -8.80 10.73 19.52
N SER A 105 -9.90 10.73 18.74
CA SER A 105 -11.12 10.00 19.05
C SER A 105 -11.07 8.53 18.62
N VAL A 106 -10.10 8.14 17.80
CA VAL A 106 -9.93 6.77 17.31
C VAL A 106 -9.02 6.00 18.27
N SER A 107 -9.60 5.02 18.97
CA SER A 107 -8.85 4.19 19.91
C SER A 107 -7.76 3.38 19.18
N GLY A 108 -6.53 3.43 19.67
CA GLY A 108 -5.38 2.75 19.07
C GLY A 108 -4.70 3.50 17.92
N TYR A 109 -5.21 4.68 17.51
CA TYR A 109 -4.63 5.46 16.41
C TYR A 109 -3.12 5.72 16.56
N SER A 110 -2.63 5.91 17.78
CA SER A 110 -1.21 6.15 18.09
C SER A 110 -0.37 4.88 18.22
N THR A 111 -0.99 3.69 18.16
CA THR A 111 -0.29 2.41 18.22
C THR A 111 0.22 2.07 16.82
N GLU A 112 1.49 2.36 16.55
CA GLU A 112 2.09 2.19 15.23
C GLU A 112 2.86 0.88 15.11
N LEU A 113 2.58 0.12 14.06
CA LEU A 113 3.25 -1.11 13.67
C LEU A 113 3.82 -0.97 12.25
N VAL A 114 4.96 -1.63 11.99
CA VAL A 114 5.77 -1.36 10.79
C VAL A 114 5.48 -2.25 9.57
N SER A 115 4.50 -3.16 9.68
CA SER A 115 4.10 -4.02 8.54
C SER A 115 2.66 -4.47 8.63
N ASP A 116 2.05 -4.82 7.49
CA ASP A 116 0.69 -5.38 7.44
C ASP A 116 0.61 -6.71 8.18
N ILE A 117 1.66 -7.52 8.11
CA ILE A 117 1.74 -8.77 8.89
C ILE A 117 1.70 -8.50 10.39
N SER A 118 2.39 -7.45 10.87
CA SER A 118 2.39 -7.12 12.30
C SER A 118 1.03 -6.57 12.77
N THR A 119 0.33 -5.79 11.94
CA THR A 119 -1.03 -5.31 12.26
C THR A 119 -2.05 -6.45 12.20
N ALA A 120 -1.95 -7.33 11.19
CA ALA A 120 -2.77 -8.54 11.11
C ALA A 120 -2.55 -9.45 12.35
N ALA A 121 -1.30 -9.66 12.76
CA ALA A 121 -0.99 -10.43 13.97
C ALA A 121 -1.55 -9.78 15.25
N ALA A 122 -1.58 -8.44 15.34
CA ALA A 122 -2.20 -7.76 16.48
C ALA A 122 -3.69 -8.04 16.56
N VAL A 123 -4.41 -8.06 15.43
CA VAL A 123 -5.84 -8.40 15.36
C VAL A 123 -6.06 -9.88 15.66
N ALA A 124 -5.30 -10.78 15.04
CA ALA A 124 -5.39 -12.24 15.27
C ALA A 124 -5.16 -12.61 16.76
N ASN A 125 -4.30 -11.87 17.47
CA ASN A 125 -4.04 -12.06 18.90
C ASN A 125 -4.93 -11.21 19.81
N HIS A 126 -6.01 -10.64 19.30
CA HIS A 126 -6.98 -9.82 20.06
C HIS A 126 -6.37 -8.62 20.81
N LYS A 127 -5.23 -8.09 20.33
CA LYS A 127 -4.62 -6.87 20.84
C LYS A 127 -5.26 -5.61 20.26
N ALA A 128 -5.94 -5.76 19.12
CA ALA A 128 -6.79 -4.77 18.48
C ALA A 128 -8.01 -5.47 17.87
N ASP A 129 -9.06 -4.72 17.63
CA ASP A 129 -10.28 -5.22 17.02
C ASP A 129 -10.19 -5.25 15.50
N THR A 130 -9.38 -4.35 14.95
CA THR A 130 -9.18 -4.22 13.51
C THR A 130 -7.83 -3.59 13.17
N ALA A 131 -7.44 -3.69 11.92
CA ALA A 131 -6.35 -2.96 11.31
C ALA A 131 -6.67 -2.73 9.83
N LEU A 132 -6.02 -1.75 9.20
CA LEU A 132 -6.05 -1.55 7.75
C LEU A 132 -4.81 -2.14 7.09
N GLY A 133 -4.99 -2.76 5.94
CA GLY A 133 -3.89 -3.26 5.13
C GLY A 133 -4.35 -4.00 3.87
N GLU A 134 -3.42 -4.70 3.23
CA GLU A 134 -3.65 -5.47 2.02
C GLU A 134 -4.28 -6.83 2.32
N GLU A 135 -5.17 -7.30 1.44
CA GLU A 135 -5.86 -8.60 1.58
C GLU A 135 -4.90 -9.77 1.82
N TYR A 136 -3.75 -9.77 1.16
CA TYR A 136 -2.73 -10.81 1.28
C TYR A 136 -2.33 -11.10 2.74
N ALA A 137 -2.16 -10.06 3.58
CA ALA A 137 -1.74 -10.25 4.97
C ALA A 137 -2.83 -10.89 5.84
N ALA A 138 -4.12 -10.66 5.55
CA ALA A 138 -5.21 -11.34 6.23
C ALA A 138 -5.20 -12.84 5.91
N HIS A 139 -5.05 -13.21 4.65
CA HIS A 139 -4.98 -14.62 4.22
C HIS A 139 -3.78 -15.37 4.82
N GLN A 140 -2.63 -14.71 4.93
CA GLN A 140 -1.44 -15.31 5.55
C GLN A 140 -1.66 -15.75 7.00
N SER A 141 -2.53 -15.08 7.74
CA SER A 141 -2.78 -15.41 9.14
C SER A 141 -3.67 -16.64 9.33
N GLY A 142 -4.57 -16.93 8.38
CA GLY A 142 -5.58 -18.00 8.46
C GLY A 142 -6.62 -17.82 9.59
N LEU A 143 -6.55 -16.73 10.34
CA LEU A 143 -7.38 -16.44 11.53
C LEU A 143 -8.22 -15.17 11.39
N LEU A 144 -8.11 -14.50 10.24
CA LEU A 144 -8.76 -13.22 9.99
C LEU A 144 -9.67 -13.31 8.77
N ASP A 145 -10.77 -12.58 8.84
CA ASP A 145 -11.55 -12.21 7.66
C ASP A 145 -11.05 -10.85 7.15
N PHE A 146 -11.20 -10.64 5.84
CA PHE A 146 -10.88 -9.39 5.17
C PHE A 146 -12.16 -8.70 4.73
N VAL A 147 -12.30 -7.42 5.08
CA VAL A 147 -13.41 -6.57 4.66
C VAL A 147 -12.87 -5.52 3.69
N PRO A 148 -13.03 -5.69 2.37
CA PRO A 148 -12.49 -4.77 1.38
C PRO A 148 -13.17 -3.41 1.46
N LEU A 149 -12.39 -2.34 1.27
CA LEU A 149 -12.86 -0.96 1.25
C LEU A 149 -12.67 -0.30 -0.11
N GLU A 150 -11.48 -0.42 -0.70
CA GLU A 150 -11.11 0.22 -1.96
C GLU A 150 -10.03 -0.57 -2.67
N THR A 151 -9.90 -0.39 -3.98
CA THR A 151 -8.83 -0.95 -4.79
C THR A 151 -7.80 0.12 -5.07
N LEU A 152 -6.54 -0.16 -4.77
CA LEU A 152 -5.40 0.74 -4.93
C LEU A 152 -4.37 0.14 -5.89
N PRO A 153 -3.71 0.97 -6.70
CA PRO A 153 -2.61 0.52 -7.55
C PRO A 153 -1.29 0.46 -6.76
N MET A 154 -0.44 -0.49 -7.12
CA MET A 154 0.98 -0.50 -6.77
C MET A 154 1.80 -0.06 -7.97
N TYR A 155 2.59 0.97 -7.82
CA TYR A 155 3.40 1.55 -8.87
C TYR A 155 4.90 1.36 -8.66
N LEU A 156 5.63 1.20 -9.77
CA LEU A 156 7.04 1.56 -9.87
C LEU A 156 7.16 2.99 -10.38
N VAL A 157 7.93 3.80 -9.68
CA VAL A 157 8.15 5.21 -10.01
C VAL A 157 9.65 5.44 -10.24
N MET A 158 9.99 6.08 -11.33
CA MET A 158 11.37 6.43 -11.70
C MET A 158 11.42 7.74 -12.47
N GLU A 159 12.61 8.33 -12.59
CA GLU A 159 12.79 9.46 -13.49
C GLU A 159 12.60 9.04 -14.95
N THR A 160 11.95 9.87 -15.75
CA THR A 160 11.65 9.54 -17.16
C THR A 160 12.91 9.30 -17.99
N ASN A 161 14.00 10.05 -17.72
CA ASN A 161 15.27 9.87 -18.40
C ASN A 161 15.93 8.50 -18.13
N ALA A 162 15.55 7.83 -17.02
CA ALA A 162 16.07 6.51 -16.69
C ALA A 162 15.60 5.44 -17.68
N LEU A 163 14.42 5.59 -18.28
CA LEU A 163 13.89 4.61 -19.25
C LEU A 163 14.77 4.41 -20.50
N SER A 164 15.60 5.39 -20.83
CA SER A 164 16.57 5.25 -21.94
C SER A 164 17.78 4.37 -21.59
N GLN A 165 17.97 4.05 -20.32
CA GLN A 165 19.07 3.20 -19.88
C GLN A 165 18.69 1.72 -20.04
N PRO A 166 19.60 0.85 -20.52
CA PRO A 166 19.27 -0.56 -20.85
C PRO A 166 18.65 -1.34 -19.69
N GLY A 167 19.05 -1.07 -18.44
CA GLY A 167 18.53 -1.75 -17.25
C GLY A 167 17.07 -1.43 -16.97
N PHE A 168 16.65 -0.20 -17.16
CA PHE A 168 15.26 0.22 -16.94
C PHE A 168 14.35 -0.20 -18.12
N ALA A 169 14.88 -0.18 -19.34
CA ALA A 169 14.16 -0.72 -20.50
C ALA A 169 13.87 -2.21 -20.31
N ALA A 170 14.87 -3.00 -19.88
CA ALA A 170 14.68 -4.42 -19.57
C ALA A 170 13.68 -4.65 -18.44
N LEU A 171 13.68 -3.80 -17.40
CA LEU A 171 12.69 -3.88 -16.31
C LEU A 171 11.25 -3.67 -16.85
N LEU A 172 11.05 -2.68 -17.72
CA LEU A 172 9.76 -2.42 -18.33
C LEU A 172 9.28 -3.62 -19.19
N GLU A 173 10.19 -4.24 -19.94
CA GLU A 173 9.88 -5.46 -20.70
C GLU A 173 9.47 -6.62 -19.77
N ILE A 174 10.19 -6.81 -18.65
CA ILE A 174 9.85 -7.83 -17.65
C ILE A 174 8.45 -7.56 -17.08
N VAL A 175 8.16 -6.34 -16.64
CA VAL A 175 6.84 -5.99 -16.07
C VAL A 175 5.70 -6.22 -17.08
N ARG A 176 5.96 -6.06 -18.36
CA ARG A 176 4.99 -6.29 -19.43
C ARG A 176 4.90 -7.74 -19.91
N SER A 177 5.80 -8.61 -19.45
CA SER A 177 5.83 -10.00 -19.88
C SER A 177 4.64 -10.80 -19.32
N GLU A 178 4.26 -11.84 -20.05
CA GLU A 178 3.21 -12.79 -19.62
C GLU A 178 3.65 -13.57 -18.37
N ASP A 179 4.93 -13.89 -18.29
CA ASP A 179 5.49 -14.59 -17.12
C ASP A 179 5.31 -13.79 -15.83
N PHE A 180 5.57 -12.46 -15.89
CA PHE A 180 5.38 -11.58 -14.74
C PHE A 180 3.90 -11.52 -14.33
N ARG A 181 2.98 -11.38 -15.28
CA ARG A 181 1.54 -11.39 -15.01
C ARG A 181 1.10 -12.69 -14.39
N THR A 182 1.56 -13.83 -14.93
CA THR A 182 1.24 -15.16 -14.40
C THR A 182 1.70 -15.32 -12.95
N ILE A 183 2.90 -14.85 -12.62
CA ILE A 183 3.42 -14.88 -11.25
C ILE A 183 2.53 -14.06 -10.31
N LEU A 184 2.13 -12.86 -10.72
CA LEU A 184 1.27 -11.99 -9.91
C LEU A 184 -0.15 -12.56 -9.73
N GLN A 185 -0.74 -13.13 -10.80
CA GLN A 185 -2.06 -13.79 -10.73
C GLN A 185 -2.09 -14.98 -9.77
N GLY A 186 -0.96 -15.61 -9.55
CA GLY A 186 -0.81 -16.66 -8.54
C GLY A 186 -0.85 -16.14 -7.10
N GLN A 187 -0.82 -14.83 -6.88
CA GLN A 187 -0.93 -14.22 -5.56
C GLN A 187 -2.38 -13.82 -5.28
N THR A 188 -2.88 -14.18 -4.12
CA THR A 188 -4.26 -13.83 -3.71
C THR A 188 -4.41 -12.31 -3.55
N GLY A 189 -5.47 -11.76 -4.13
CA GLY A 189 -5.87 -10.35 -3.96
C GLY A 189 -5.22 -9.39 -4.95
N TYR A 190 -4.44 -9.86 -5.95
CA TYR A 190 -3.83 -8.99 -6.96
C TYR A 190 -4.60 -9.04 -8.29
N ASP A 191 -4.95 -7.86 -8.80
CA ASP A 191 -5.49 -7.66 -10.16
C ASP A 191 -4.37 -7.16 -11.08
N VAL A 192 -4.16 -7.88 -12.18
CA VAL A 192 -3.08 -7.60 -13.15
C VAL A 192 -3.58 -6.95 -14.44
N THR A 193 -4.85 -6.54 -14.48
CA THR A 193 -5.47 -5.97 -15.69
C THR A 193 -4.69 -4.78 -16.23
N ARG A 194 -4.20 -3.93 -15.36
CA ARG A 194 -3.43 -2.72 -15.69
C ARG A 194 -1.91 -2.88 -15.61
N THR A 195 -1.42 -4.11 -15.40
CA THR A 195 0.02 -4.38 -15.29
C THR A 195 0.77 -3.94 -16.54
N GLY A 196 1.80 -3.11 -16.37
CA GLY A 196 2.62 -2.57 -17.46
C GLY A 196 2.08 -1.28 -18.11
N GLU A 197 0.93 -0.74 -17.63
CA GLU A 197 0.50 0.61 -18.02
C GLU A 197 1.54 1.63 -17.56
N LEU A 198 1.86 2.58 -18.45
CA LEU A 198 2.85 3.63 -18.23
C LEU A 198 2.17 4.99 -18.20
N PHE A 199 2.42 5.74 -17.14
CA PHE A 199 1.99 7.12 -16.96
C PHE A 199 3.20 8.06 -16.93
N SER A 200 3.01 9.28 -17.42
CA SER A 200 4.01 10.35 -17.38
C SER A 200 3.51 11.48 -16.48
N LEU A 201 4.32 11.88 -15.51
CA LEU A 201 4.00 12.94 -14.55
C LEU A 201 5.01 14.09 -14.64
#